data_bf6652687ae903b28c134645faa4b3cd
#
_entry.id   bf6652687ae903b28c134645faa4b3cd
#
_cell.length_a   1.000
_cell.length_b   1.000
_cell.length_c   1.000
_cell.angle_alpha   90.00
_cell.angle_beta   90.00
_cell.angle_gamma   90.00
#
_symmetry.space_group_name_H-M   'P 1'
#
loop_
_entity.id
_entity.type
_entity.pdbx_description
1 polymer ?
#
loop_
_entity_poly.entity_id
_entity_poly.type
_entity_poly.pdbx_seq_one_letter_code
_entity_poly.pdbx_strand_id
1 'polypeptide(L)'
;LVSGTTSNVEAGQTVTVTLGGQTYTTTVGADGNWSLSVPSAALTALAAGTTTLNVTVSNAAGAAASAEQVITVDAPVTTPGAPTLTLDPFAGDNVLDNSEKASDQLVSGTTSNVEAGQTVTVTLGGQTYTTTV
;
A
#
# COMPACT_ATOMS: atom_id res chain seq x y z
N LEU A 1 1.68 -16.56 4.29
CA LEU A 1 1.59 -18.00 4.51
C LEU A 1 0.12 -18.42 4.60
N VAL A 2 -0.23 -19.44 3.86
CA VAL A 2 -1.51 -20.14 3.94
C VAL A 2 -1.22 -21.54 4.47
N SER A 3 -1.95 -21.99 5.47
CA SER A 3 -1.68 -23.29 6.09
C SER A 3 -2.97 -23.91 6.64
N GLY A 4 -2.93 -25.20 6.87
CA GLY A 4 -4.04 -25.94 7.44
C GLY A 4 -3.67 -27.39 7.77
N THR A 5 -4.67 -28.12 8.16
CA THR A 5 -4.55 -29.54 8.51
C THR A 5 -5.48 -30.37 7.63
N THR A 6 -5.10 -31.61 7.41
CA THR A 6 -5.92 -32.58 6.72
C THR A 6 -6.17 -33.77 7.63
N SER A 7 -7.25 -34.51 7.39
CA SER A 7 -7.49 -35.82 8.00
C SER A 7 -7.87 -36.82 6.91
N ASN A 8 -7.45 -38.07 7.10
CA ASN A 8 -7.67 -39.16 6.13
C ASN A 8 -7.07 -38.87 4.75
N VAL A 9 -5.95 -38.12 4.70
CA VAL A 9 -5.18 -37.82 3.52
C VAL A 9 -3.73 -38.23 3.78
N GLU A 10 -3.17 -39.00 2.87
CA GLU A 10 -1.82 -39.52 2.98
C GLU A 10 -0.78 -38.40 2.77
N ALA A 11 0.36 -38.52 3.42
CA ALA A 11 1.49 -37.64 3.19
C ALA A 11 1.91 -37.66 1.73
N GLY A 12 2.27 -36.50 1.18
CA GLY A 12 2.65 -36.34 -0.21
C GLY A 12 1.50 -36.06 -1.17
N GLN A 13 0.25 -36.16 -0.74
CA GLN A 13 -0.87 -35.74 -1.58
C GLN A 13 -0.85 -34.24 -1.85
N THR A 14 -1.26 -33.85 -3.07
CA THR A 14 -1.23 -32.46 -3.48
C THR A 14 -2.39 -31.66 -2.89
N VAL A 15 -2.06 -30.55 -2.25
CA VAL A 15 -3.01 -29.49 -1.87
C VAL A 15 -2.98 -28.41 -2.91
N THR A 16 -4.13 -28.07 -3.47
CA THR A 16 -4.28 -26.99 -4.47
C THR A 16 -4.95 -25.80 -3.81
N VAL A 17 -4.32 -24.63 -3.91
CA VAL A 17 -4.79 -23.37 -3.37
C VAL A 17 -5.05 -22.41 -4.51
N THR A 18 -6.26 -21.86 -4.58
CA THR A 18 -6.63 -20.85 -5.59
C THR A 18 -6.95 -19.53 -4.90
N LEU A 19 -6.29 -18.47 -5.33
CA LEU A 19 -6.47 -17.13 -4.81
C LEU A 19 -6.34 -16.10 -5.93
N GLY A 20 -7.33 -15.23 -6.07
CA GLY A 20 -7.32 -14.17 -7.08
C GLY A 20 -7.15 -14.67 -8.53
N GLY A 21 -7.69 -15.86 -8.84
CA GLY A 21 -7.55 -16.48 -10.17
C GLY A 21 -6.22 -17.17 -10.41
N GLN A 22 -5.30 -17.15 -9.44
CA GLN A 22 -4.02 -17.87 -9.50
C GLN A 22 -4.09 -19.16 -8.70
N THR A 23 -3.43 -20.19 -9.18
CA THR A 23 -3.40 -21.52 -8.57
C THR A 23 -1.99 -21.84 -8.10
N TYR A 24 -1.89 -22.30 -6.85
CA TYR A 24 -0.65 -22.72 -6.20
C TYR A 24 -0.81 -24.14 -5.65
N THR A 25 0.27 -24.85 -5.54
CA THR A 25 0.25 -26.24 -5.02
C THR A 25 1.30 -26.42 -3.93
N THR A 26 0.97 -27.27 -2.98
CA THR A 26 1.89 -27.79 -1.97
C THR A 26 1.54 -29.25 -1.69
N THR A 27 2.18 -29.87 -0.72
CA THR A 27 1.93 -31.25 -0.37
C THR A 27 1.60 -31.39 1.11
N VAL A 28 0.82 -32.41 1.43
CA VAL A 28 0.51 -32.80 2.81
C VAL A 28 1.76 -33.42 3.47
N GLY A 29 2.12 -32.92 4.64
CA GLY A 29 3.21 -33.46 5.46
C GLY A 29 2.85 -34.79 6.14
N ALA A 30 3.86 -35.46 6.70
CA ALA A 30 3.66 -36.71 7.44
C ALA A 30 2.78 -36.58 8.69
N ASP A 31 2.65 -35.37 9.20
CA ASP A 31 1.80 -35.01 10.37
C ASP A 31 0.38 -34.55 9.98
N GLY A 32 0.05 -34.62 8.67
CA GLY A 32 -1.24 -34.17 8.14
C GLY A 32 -1.33 -32.64 7.95
N ASN A 33 -0.27 -31.91 8.27
CA ASN A 33 -0.22 -30.47 8.08
C ASN A 33 0.25 -30.11 6.66
N TRP A 34 -0.15 -28.94 6.20
CA TRP A 34 0.34 -28.35 4.95
C TRP A 34 0.53 -26.85 5.10
N SER A 35 1.43 -26.29 4.34
CA SER A 35 1.63 -24.85 4.29
C SER A 35 2.10 -24.42 2.90
N LEU A 36 1.77 -23.18 2.54
CA LEU A 36 2.10 -22.57 1.27
C LEU A 36 2.41 -21.09 1.47
N SER A 37 3.51 -20.62 0.93
CA SER A 37 3.80 -19.19 0.85
C SER A 37 3.29 -18.62 -0.46
N VAL A 38 2.40 -17.64 -0.40
CA VAL A 38 1.96 -16.88 -1.58
C VAL A 38 2.94 -15.73 -1.79
N PRO A 39 3.51 -15.57 -3.00
CA PRO A 39 4.44 -14.47 -3.28
C PRO A 39 3.79 -13.09 -3.08
N SER A 40 4.56 -12.13 -2.58
CA SER A 40 4.08 -10.76 -2.37
C SER A 40 3.58 -10.10 -3.68
N ALA A 41 4.22 -10.40 -4.81
CA ALA A 41 3.79 -9.90 -6.12
C ALA A 41 2.36 -10.36 -6.48
N ALA A 42 1.98 -11.58 -6.09
CA ALA A 42 0.62 -12.09 -6.30
C ALA A 42 -0.39 -11.42 -5.36
N LEU A 43 0.01 -11.10 -4.13
CA LEU A 43 -0.84 -10.41 -3.17
C LEU A 43 -1.10 -8.97 -3.56
N THR A 44 -0.10 -8.27 -4.06
CA THR A 44 -0.23 -6.88 -4.55
C THR A 44 -1.07 -6.77 -5.82
N ALA A 45 -1.18 -7.85 -6.59
CA ALA A 45 -2.02 -7.91 -7.79
C ALA A 45 -3.51 -8.15 -7.48
N LEU A 46 -3.88 -8.48 -6.24
CA LEU A 46 -5.28 -8.67 -5.85
C LEU A 46 -6.04 -7.33 -5.91
N ALA A 47 -7.23 -7.37 -6.52
CA ALA A 47 -8.13 -6.22 -6.52
C ALA A 47 -8.67 -5.93 -5.12
N ALA A 48 -8.88 -4.65 -4.81
CA ALA A 48 -9.56 -4.24 -3.58
C ALA A 48 -11.00 -4.80 -3.54
N GLY A 49 -11.45 -5.14 -2.34
CA GLY A 49 -12.75 -5.75 -2.11
C GLY A 49 -12.62 -7.15 -1.51
N THR A 50 -13.56 -8.02 -1.79
CA THR A 50 -13.54 -9.39 -1.30
C THR A 50 -13.05 -10.37 -2.37
N THR A 51 -12.23 -11.33 -1.97
CA THR A 51 -11.84 -12.47 -2.82
C THR A 51 -11.97 -13.75 -2.01
N THR A 52 -12.18 -14.87 -2.68
CA THR A 52 -12.30 -16.19 -2.03
C THR A 52 -11.01 -16.96 -2.19
N LEU A 53 -10.45 -17.41 -1.09
CA LEU A 53 -9.40 -18.41 -1.04
C LEU A 53 -10.04 -19.78 -1.07
N ASN A 54 -9.71 -20.61 -2.05
CA ASN A 54 -10.24 -21.97 -2.17
C ASN A 54 -9.09 -22.98 -2.07
N VAL A 55 -9.29 -23.99 -1.25
CA VAL A 55 -8.29 -25.05 -1.03
C VAL A 55 -8.94 -26.40 -1.29
N THR A 56 -8.30 -27.23 -2.09
CA THR A 56 -8.75 -28.59 -2.40
C THR A 56 -7.62 -29.58 -2.20
N VAL A 57 -7.98 -30.79 -1.76
CA VAL A 57 -7.07 -31.92 -1.62
C VAL A 57 -7.83 -33.22 -1.89
N SER A 58 -7.15 -34.21 -2.44
CA SER A 58 -7.70 -35.57 -2.61
C SER A 58 -6.80 -36.56 -1.91
N ASN A 59 -7.38 -37.64 -1.35
CA ASN A 59 -6.61 -38.77 -0.86
C ASN A 59 -6.27 -39.79 -1.97
N ALA A 60 -5.44 -40.78 -1.68
CA ALA A 60 -5.04 -41.80 -2.65
C ALA A 60 -6.22 -42.62 -3.19
N ALA A 61 -7.32 -42.71 -2.45
CA ALA A 61 -8.55 -43.37 -2.87
C ALA A 61 -9.40 -42.51 -3.83
N GLY A 62 -9.01 -41.25 -4.10
CA GLY A 62 -9.70 -40.30 -4.97
C GLY A 62 -10.84 -39.54 -4.27
N ALA A 63 -11.02 -39.66 -2.98
CA ALA A 63 -11.95 -38.82 -2.26
C ALA A 63 -11.39 -37.42 -2.05
N ALA A 64 -12.18 -36.40 -2.43
CA ALA A 64 -11.77 -35.00 -2.37
C ALA A 64 -12.41 -34.27 -1.18
N ALA A 65 -11.67 -33.29 -0.64
CA ALA A 65 -12.15 -32.32 0.32
C ALA A 65 -11.80 -30.90 -0.15
N SER A 66 -12.65 -29.95 0.19
CA SER A 66 -12.42 -28.53 -0.11
C SER A 66 -12.77 -27.66 1.08
N ALA A 67 -12.10 -26.52 1.18
CA ALA A 67 -12.38 -25.48 2.15
C ALA A 67 -12.27 -24.11 1.45
N GLU A 68 -13.09 -23.18 1.91
CA GLU A 68 -13.11 -21.81 1.37
C GLU A 68 -13.01 -20.81 2.51
N GLN A 69 -12.37 -19.69 2.23
CA GLN A 69 -12.28 -18.55 3.12
C GLN A 69 -12.41 -17.26 2.35
N VAL A 70 -13.31 -16.40 2.78
CA VAL A 70 -13.45 -15.05 2.21
C VAL A 70 -12.39 -14.15 2.82
N ILE A 71 -11.63 -13.47 1.96
CA ILE A 71 -10.58 -12.52 2.34
C ILE A 71 -10.99 -11.14 1.89
N THR A 72 -10.88 -10.16 2.78
CA THR A 72 -11.02 -8.75 2.43
C THR A 72 -9.66 -8.18 2.04
N VAL A 73 -9.57 -7.58 0.87
CA VAL A 73 -8.38 -6.91 0.36
C VAL A 73 -8.61 -5.40 0.47
N ASP A 74 -7.80 -4.72 1.27
CA ASP A 74 -7.88 -3.28 1.42
C ASP A 74 -7.50 -2.57 0.13
N ALA A 75 -8.11 -1.42 -0.13
CA ALA A 75 -7.71 -0.57 -1.23
C ALA A 75 -6.27 -0.08 -1.00
N PRO A 76 -5.44 -0.02 -2.06
CA PRO A 76 -4.11 0.55 -1.93
C PRO A 76 -4.23 1.99 -1.43
N VAL A 77 -3.40 2.36 -0.45
CA VAL A 77 -3.30 3.73 0.03
C VAL A 77 -2.56 4.53 -1.04
N THR A 78 -3.30 5.08 -2.01
CA THR A 78 -2.74 5.77 -3.19
C THR A 78 -2.94 7.28 -3.16
N THR A 79 -3.63 7.82 -2.16
CA THR A 79 -3.83 9.27 -2.07
C THR A 79 -2.89 9.83 -1.01
N PRO A 80 -1.81 10.57 -1.40
CA PRO A 80 -1.24 11.55 -0.50
C PRO A 80 -2.40 12.41 -0.01
N GLY A 81 -2.46 12.72 1.28
CA GLY A 81 -3.44 13.69 1.79
C GLY A 81 -3.35 14.97 0.94
N ALA A 82 -4.42 15.77 0.92
CA ALA A 82 -4.41 17.03 0.20
C ALA A 82 -3.19 17.87 0.63
N PRO A 83 -2.48 18.53 -0.29
CA PRO A 83 -1.33 19.36 0.06
C PRO A 83 -1.79 20.52 0.96
N THR A 84 -0.97 20.83 1.95
CA THR A 84 -1.16 22.00 2.79
C THR A 84 0.02 22.94 2.64
N LEU A 85 -0.23 24.23 2.80
CA LEU A 85 0.77 25.29 2.73
C LEU A 85 0.54 26.27 3.87
N THR A 86 1.59 26.59 4.60
CA THR A 86 1.58 27.65 5.60
C THR A 86 2.62 28.70 5.22
N LEU A 87 2.37 29.95 5.61
CA LEU A 87 3.31 31.05 5.45
C LEU A 87 3.76 31.55 6.83
N ASP A 88 5.05 31.82 6.95
CA ASP A 88 5.59 32.57 8.07
C ASP A 88 5.29 34.06 7.89
N PRO A 89 5.23 34.87 8.97
CA PRO A 89 5.03 36.31 8.85
C PRO A 89 6.10 36.94 7.98
N PHE A 90 5.68 37.68 6.94
CA PHE A 90 6.59 38.43 6.07
C PHE A 90 7.21 39.60 6.84
N ALA A 91 8.52 39.84 6.68
CA ALA A 91 9.27 40.85 7.44
C ALA A 91 9.15 40.71 8.98
N GLY A 92 8.70 39.52 9.46
CA GLY A 92 8.54 39.21 10.87
C GLY A 92 7.19 39.60 11.48
N ASP A 93 6.51 40.59 10.93
CA ASP A 93 5.25 41.12 11.48
C ASP A 93 4.16 41.41 10.40
N ASN A 94 4.40 41.05 9.15
CA ASN A 94 3.56 41.38 7.98
C ASN A 94 3.46 42.88 7.66
N VAL A 95 4.39 43.69 8.18
CA VAL A 95 4.51 45.12 7.88
C VAL A 95 5.86 45.35 7.21
N LEU A 96 5.88 45.93 6.04
CA LEU A 96 7.11 46.26 5.31
C LEU A 96 7.42 47.74 5.50
N ASP A 97 8.25 48.06 6.49
CA ASP A 97 8.66 49.41 6.77
C ASP A 97 9.76 49.92 5.82
N ASN A 98 10.12 51.22 5.91
CA ASN A 98 11.11 51.81 5.00
C ASN A 98 12.52 51.26 5.20
N SER A 99 12.84 50.76 6.38
CA SER A 99 14.13 50.12 6.68
C SER A 99 14.20 48.75 6.04
N GLU A 100 13.15 48.00 6.13
CA GLU A 100 13.05 46.64 5.57
C GLU A 100 13.01 46.65 4.03
N LYS A 101 12.40 47.68 3.43
CA LYS A 101 12.44 47.88 1.95
C LYS A 101 13.84 48.07 1.39
N ALA A 102 14.80 48.41 2.23
CA ALA A 102 16.18 48.67 1.79
C ALA A 102 17.03 47.38 1.73
N SER A 103 16.48 46.25 2.13
CA SER A 103 17.16 44.94 2.10
C SER A 103 16.25 43.85 1.57
N ASP A 104 16.87 42.75 1.13
CA ASP A 104 16.14 41.56 0.69
C ASP A 104 15.35 40.98 1.86
N GLN A 105 14.11 40.63 1.60
CA GLN A 105 13.23 39.98 2.55
C GLN A 105 12.99 38.52 2.18
N LEU A 106 13.04 37.65 3.17
CA LEU A 106 12.79 36.24 3.00
C LEU A 106 11.28 35.96 3.07
N VAL A 107 10.78 35.18 2.12
CA VAL A 107 9.46 34.54 2.21
C VAL A 107 9.68 33.08 2.51
N SER A 108 9.11 32.59 3.59
CA SER A 108 9.24 31.21 4.06
C SER A 108 7.92 30.62 4.53
N GLY A 109 7.88 29.34 4.63
CA GLY A 109 6.71 28.60 5.09
C GLY A 109 6.96 27.09 5.10
N THR A 110 5.93 26.32 5.36
CA THR A 110 6.01 24.88 5.36
C THR A 110 4.93 24.27 4.48
N THR A 111 5.21 23.10 3.94
CA THR A 111 4.26 22.29 3.20
C THR A 111 4.10 20.92 3.84
N SER A 112 2.96 20.29 3.64
CA SER A 112 2.78 18.86 3.92
C SER A 112 2.09 18.19 2.75
N ASN A 113 2.34 16.88 2.58
CA ASN A 113 1.86 16.09 1.45
C ASN A 113 2.28 16.66 0.09
N VAL A 114 3.48 17.22 0.02
CA VAL A 114 4.13 17.73 -1.20
C VAL A 114 5.52 17.11 -1.27
N GLU A 115 5.85 16.50 -2.40
CA GLU A 115 7.16 15.87 -2.59
C GLU A 115 8.26 16.94 -2.70
N ALA A 116 9.45 16.58 -2.22
CA ALA A 116 10.64 17.43 -2.40
C ALA A 116 10.91 17.68 -3.91
N GLY A 117 11.29 18.91 -4.23
CA GLY A 117 11.54 19.34 -5.62
C GLY A 117 10.31 19.87 -6.36
N GLN A 118 9.13 19.81 -5.78
CA GLN A 118 7.94 20.46 -6.35
C GLN A 118 8.08 21.98 -6.29
N THR A 119 7.59 22.66 -7.33
CA THR A 119 7.71 24.12 -7.44
C THR A 119 6.72 24.84 -6.54
N VAL A 120 7.22 25.77 -5.75
CA VAL A 120 6.42 26.74 -5.00
C VAL A 120 6.45 28.07 -5.75
N THR A 121 5.29 28.62 -6.03
CA THR A 121 5.14 29.91 -6.71
C THR A 121 4.67 30.98 -5.73
N VAL A 122 5.41 32.08 -5.65
CA VAL A 122 5.11 33.22 -4.79
C VAL A 122 4.80 34.42 -5.67
N THR A 123 3.68 35.08 -5.47
CA THR A 123 3.31 36.31 -6.18
C THR A 123 3.22 37.44 -5.19
N LEU A 124 3.99 38.51 -5.42
CA LEU A 124 4.02 39.70 -4.59
C LEU A 124 4.08 40.95 -5.47
N GLY A 125 3.15 41.88 -5.30
CA GLY A 125 3.14 43.14 -6.02
C GLY A 125 3.08 43.00 -7.55
N GLY A 126 2.44 41.93 -8.06
CA GLY A 126 2.39 41.65 -9.51
C GLY A 126 3.63 40.94 -10.06
N GLN A 127 4.65 40.70 -9.25
CA GLN A 127 5.84 39.92 -9.61
C GLN A 127 5.68 38.47 -9.13
N THR A 128 6.20 37.53 -9.90
CA THR A 128 6.17 36.12 -9.62
C THR A 128 7.57 35.57 -9.39
N TYR A 129 7.74 34.87 -8.29
CA TYR A 129 8.98 34.21 -7.88
C TYR A 129 8.74 32.73 -7.74
N THR A 130 9.73 31.90 -7.97
CA THR A 130 9.62 30.45 -7.82
C THR A 130 10.76 29.91 -6.97
N THR A 131 10.43 28.91 -6.16
CA THR A 131 11.39 28.11 -5.41
C THR A 131 10.91 26.66 -5.42
N THR A 132 11.59 25.79 -4.71
CA THR A 132 11.22 24.37 -4.59
C THR A 132 11.07 23.96 -3.12
N VAL A 133 10.23 22.97 -2.89
CA VAL A 133 10.11 22.31 -1.59
C VAL A 133 11.36 21.48 -1.29
#